data_899bcfe74938cccc906ba7902350491e
#
_entry.id   899bcfe74938cccc906ba7902350491e
#
_cell.length_a   1.000
_cell.length_b   1.000
_cell.length_c   1.000
_cell.angle_alpha   90.00
_cell.angle_beta   90.00
_cell.angle_gamma   90.00
#
_symmetry.space_group_name_H-M   'P 1'
#
loop_
_entity.id
_entity.type
_entity.pdbx_description
1 polymer ?
#
loop_
_entity_poly.entity_id
_entity_poly.type
_entity_poly.pdbx_seq_one_letter_code
_entity_poly.pdbx_strand_id
1 'polypeptide(L)'
;FQLFYSLIDTKIVGSTVGETALAAVGSVSTLNNLLVGFFNGLTLGFSVITARFFGSGEEEKLKQNVAGTLSLGFSTAAVIILVTFVFLQPILGLLHVPAEQMDAAYAYISVLIPGMFITLAYNICANVLRAVGDSVTPLVFLVLASVLNIGLDYLFILGLRTGVAGAAVATVLSQLVSVLLCLWHIYKKVPLLHIKRHHFK
;
A
#
# COMPACT_ATOMS: atom_id res chain seq x y z
N PHE A 1 0.40 -1.08 13.37
CA PHE A 1 1.71 -0.65 12.85
C PHE A 1 1.57 0.39 11.73
N GLN A 2 0.71 0.21 10.72
CA GLN A 2 0.49 1.23 9.68
C GLN A 2 0.11 2.61 10.24
N LEU A 3 -0.75 2.67 11.25
CA LEU A 3 -1.10 3.91 11.93
C LEU A 3 0.11 4.53 12.65
N PHE A 4 0.98 3.70 13.21
CA PHE A 4 2.14 4.19 13.96
C PHE A 4 3.16 4.89 13.06
N TYR A 5 3.53 4.29 11.92
CA TYR A 5 4.45 4.96 11.02
C TYR A 5 3.82 6.16 10.32
N SER A 6 2.51 6.11 10.03
CA SER A 6 1.79 7.28 9.52
C SER A 6 1.82 8.48 10.49
N LEU A 7 1.76 8.23 11.80
CA LEU A 7 1.92 9.26 12.82
C LEU A 7 3.35 9.82 12.85
N ILE A 8 4.37 8.96 12.71
CA ILE A 8 5.76 9.40 12.66
C ILE A 8 6.02 10.23 11.40
N ASP A 9 5.56 9.75 10.23
CA ASP A 9 5.63 10.45 8.95
C ASP A 9 4.99 11.84 9.04
N THR A 10 3.77 11.93 9.57
CA THR A 10 3.07 13.19 9.83
C THR A 10 3.87 14.11 10.74
N LYS A 11 4.49 13.58 11.81
CA LYS A 11 5.31 14.34 12.72
C LYS A 11 6.58 14.88 12.05
N ILE A 12 7.25 14.07 11.23
CA ILE A 12 8.45 14.48 10.48
C ILE A 12 8.07 15.59 9.50
N VAL A 13 7.02 15.44 8.71
CA VAL A 13 6.52 16.46 7.78
C VAL A 13 6.21 17.75 8.51
N GLY A 14 5.45 17.69 9.60
CA GLY A 14 5.05 18.87 10.39
C GLY A 14 6.23 19.63 10.99
N SER A 15 7.25 18.91 11.48
CA SER A 15 8.42 19.53 12.11
C SER A 15 9.44 20.06 11.12
N THR A 16 9.45 19.58 9.86
CA THR A 16 10.51 19.87 8.88
C THR A 16 10.04 20.72 7.71
N VAL A 17 8.82 20.51 7.23
CA VAL A 17 8.25 21.21 6.05
C VAL A 17 7.34 22.37 6.47
N GLY A 18 6.72 22.28 7.65
CA GLY A 18 5.90 23.33 8.23
C GLY A 18 4.41 22.98 8.36
N GLU A 19 3.67 23.88 9.00
CA GLU A 19 2.26 23.66 9.36
C GLU A 19 1.33 23.55 8.15
N THR A 20 1.56 24.32 7.10
CA THR A 20 0.76 24.27 5.86
C THR A 20 0.90 22.90 5.17
N ALA A 21 2.11 22.35 5.16
CA ALA A 21 2.39 21.04 4.62
C ALA A 21 1.73 19.91 5.44
N LEU A 22 1.79 20.04 6.77
CA LEU A 22 1.11 19.14 7.70
C LEU A 22 -0.41 19.16 7.49
N ALA A 23 -1.00 20.35 7.38
CA ALA A 23 -2.42 20.52 7.12
C ALA A 23 -2.82 19.94 5.76
N ALA A 24 -1.99 20.10 4.71
CA ALA A 24 -2.21 19.52 3.40
C ALA A 24 -2.24 17.98 3.44
N VAL A 25 -1.28 17.35 4.11
CA VAL A 25 -1.25 15.88 4.32
C VAL A 25 -2.50 15.43 5.10
N GLY A 26 -2.89 16.17 6.14
CA GLY A 26 -4.10 15.91 6.93
C GLY A 26 -5.37 15.94 6.07
N SER A 27 -5.49 16.94 5.20
CA SER A 27 -6.67 17.12 4.32
C SER A 27 -6.87 15.95 3.37
N VAL A 28 -5.81 15.33 2.85
CA VAL A 28 -5.90 14.20 1.92
C VAL A 28 -5.83 12.83 2.61
N SER A 29 -5.55 12.79 3.91
CA SER A 29 -5.45 11.54 4.66
C SER A 29 -6.74 10.72 4.62
N THR A 30 -7.90 11.39 4.59
CA THR A 30 -9.21 10.75 4.49
C THR A 30 -9.34 9.97 3.18
N LEU A 31 -8.95 10.57 2.04
CA LEU A 31 -8.97 9.92 0.74
C LEU A 31 -8.00 8.73 0.73
N ASN A 32 -6.78 8.92 1.21
CA ASN A 32 -5.78 7.87 1.31
C ASN A 32 -6.29 6.69 2.16
N ASN A 33 -6.83 6.96 3.33
CA ASN A 33 -7.34 5.94 4.25
C ASN A 33 -8.54 5.18 3.66
N LEU A 34 -9.41 5.87 2.93
CA LEU A 34 -10.53 5.25 2.23
C LEU A 34 -10.04 4.25 1.16
N LEU A 35 -9.08 4.65 0.35
CA LEU A 35 -8.49 3.79 -0.69
C LEU A 35 -7.75 2.59 -0.08
N VAL A 36 -6.89 2.83 0.91
CA VAL A 36 -6.16 1.77 1.63
C VAL A 36 -7.14 0.80 2.30
N GLY A 37 -8.17 1.33 2.97
CA GLY A 37 -9.21 0.53 3.62
C GLY A 37 -9.99 -0.33 2.63
N PHE A 38 -10.34 0.23 1.47
CA PHE A 38 -11.01 -0.51 0.41
C PHE A 38 -10.16 -1.68 -0.10
N PHE A 39 -8.89 -1.43 -0.45
CA PHE A 39 -7.99 -2.48 -0.93
C PHE A 39 -7.68 -3.52 0.14
N ASN A 40 -7.57 -3.12 1.40
CA ASN A 40 -7.39 -4.05 2.50
C ASN A 40 -8.62 -4.96 2.67
N GLY A 41 -9.83 -4.39 2.65
CA GLY A 41 -11.07 -5.16 2.72
C GLY A 41 -11.23 -6.14 1.54
N LEU A 42 -10.93 -5.67 0.32
CA LEU A 42 -10.97 -6.49 -0.89
C LEU A 42 -10.02 -7.69 -0.79
N THR A 43 -8.78 -7.46 -0.41
CA THR A 43 -7.76 -8.53 -0.31
C THR A 43 -8.02 -9.46 0.87
N LEU A 44 -8.59 -8.96 1.97
CA LEU A 44 -9.01 -9.78 3.09
C LEU A 44 -10.15 -10.73 2.68
N GLY A 45 -11.14 -10.24 1.91
CA GLY A 45 -12.21 -11.07 1.37
C GLY A 45 -11.67 -12.24 0.52
N PHE A 46 -10.73 -11.98 -0.36
CA PHE A 46 -10.09 -13.03 -1.16
C PHE A 46 -9.28 -14.02 -0.30
N SER A 47 -8.67 -13.57 0.78
CA SER A 47 -7.85 -14.43 1.65
C SER A 47 -8.67 -15.47 2.41
N VAL A 48 -9.95 -15.20 2.67
CA VAL A 48 -10.87 -16.18 3.29
C VAL A 48 -11.03 -17.41 2.39
N ILE A 49 -11.17 -17.20 1.09
CA ILE A 49 -11.27 -18.29 0.12
C ILE A 49 -9.95 -19.05 0.01
N THR A 50 -8.82 -18.34 0.03
CA THR A 50 -7.48 -18.92 0.06
C THR A 50 -7.32 -19.83 1.30
N ALA A 51 -7.69 -19.35 2.49
CA ALA A 51 -7.61 -20.12 3.73
C ALA A 51 -8.49 -21.39 3.69
N ARG A 52 -9.68 -21.30 3.07
CA ARG A 52 -10.56 -22.45 2.89
C ARG A 52 -9.90 -23.53 2.03
N PHE A 53 -9.35 -23.17 0.87
CA PHE A 53 -8.67 -24.13 -0.01
C PHE A 53 -7.40 -24.69 0.62
N PHE A 54 -6.68 -23.89 1.41
CA PHE A 54 -5.55 -24.36 2.18
C PHE A 54 -5.99 -25.41 3.22
N GLY A 55 -7.04 -25.13 3.98
CA GLY A 55 -7.57 -26.05 5.00
C GLY A 55 -8.17 -27.35 4.44
N SER A 56 -8.71 -27.32 3.21
CA SER A 56 -9.20 -28.53 2.52
C SER A 56 -8.14 -29.34 1.78
N GLY A 57 -6.88 -28.82 1.69
CA GLY A 57 -5.79 -29.48 0.96
C GLY A 57 -5.91 -29.41 -0.55
N GLU A 58 -6.77 -28.52 -1.09
CA GLU A 58 -7.03 -28.38 -2.52
C GLU A 58 -6.01 -27.43 -3.20
N GLU A 59 -4.76 -27.87 -3.34
CA GLU A 59 -3.65 -27.03 -3.81
C GLU A 59 -3.90 -26.34 -5.16
N GLU A 60 -4.47 -27.04 -6.15
CA GLU A 60 -4.75 -26.45 -7.46
C GLU A 60 -5.78 -25.32 -7.38
N LYS A 61 -6.84 -25.50 -6.61
CA LYS A 61 -7.84 -24.45 -6.39
C LYS A 61 -7.27 -23.28 -5.58
N LEU A 62 -6.38 -23.54 -4.63
CA LEU A 62 -5.65 -22.52 -3.90
C LEU A 62 -4.83 -21.64 -4.86
N LYS A 63 -4.04 -22.26 -5.76
CA LYS A 63 -3.23 -21.52 -6.74
C LYS A 63 -4.09 -20.73 -7.73
N GLN A 64 -5.19 -21.33 -8.20
CA GLN A 64 -6.16 -20.64 -9.05
C GLN A 64 -6.81 -19.44 -8.35
N ASN A 65 -7.19 -19.61 -7.07
CA ASN A 65 -7.75 -18.51 -6.27
C ASN A 65 -6.74 -17.37 -6.07
N VAL A 66 -5.47 -17.68 -5.80
CA VAL A 66 -4.43 -16.66 -5.65
C VAL A 66 -4.17 -15.95 -7.00
N ALA A 67 -4.14 -16.69 -8.12
CA ALA A 67 -4.05 -16.10 -9.45
C ALA A 67 -5.24 -15.20 -9.79
N GLY A 68 -6.46 -15.64 -9.46
CA GLY A 68 -7.69 -14.84 -9.57
C GLY A 68 -7.65 -13.58 -8.71
N THR A 69 -7.16 -13.69 -7.48
CA THR A 69 -6.97 -12.54 -6.56
C THR A 69 -6.02 -11.50 -7.16
N LEU A 70 -4.91 -11.93 -7.74
CA LEU A 70 -3.98 -11.03 -8.44
C LEU A 70 -4.68 -10.34 -9.62
N SER A 71 -5.31 -11.11 -10.51
CA SER A 71 -5.97 -10.57 -11.70
C SER A 71 -7.08 -9.57 -11.34
N LEU A 72 -8.02 -9.98 -10.50
CA LEU A 72 -9.15 -9.15 -10.08
C LEU A 72 -8.69 -7.96 -9.23
N GLY A 73 -7.77 -8.18 -8.31
CA GLY A 73 -7.23 -7.14 -7.45
C GLY A 73 -6.54 -6.04 -8.25
N PHE A 74 -5.62 -6.39 -9.14
CA PHE A 74 -4.92 -5.41 -9.97
C PHE A 74 -5.82 -4.74 -11.01
N SER A 75 -6.77 -5.47 -11.60
CA SER A 75 -7.76 -4.87 -12.53
C SER A 75 -8.65 -3.86 -11.81
N THR A 76 -9.17 -4.21 -10.64
CA THR A 76 -9.98 -3.29 -9.82
C THR A 76 -9.16 -2.07 -9.39
N ALA A 77 -7.90 -2.29 -8.96
CA ALA A 77 -7.01 -1.21 -8.60
C ALA A 77 -6.72 -0.28 -9.78
N ALA A 78 -6.48 -0.82 -10.97
CA ALA A 78 -6.23 -0.03 -12.17
C ALA A 78 -7.39 0.92 -12.48
N VAL A 79 -8.63 0.43 -12.38
CA VAL A 79 -9.84 1.25 -12.60
C VAL A 79 -9.95 2.34 -11.53
N ILE A 80 -9.85 1.97 -10.25
CA ILE A 80 -10.01 2.92 -9.14
C ILE A 80 -8.90 3.97 -9.15
N ILE A 81 -7.65 3.55 -9.34
CA ILE A 81 -6.50 4.47 -9.40
C ILE A 81 -6.64 5.43 -10.58
N LEU A 82 -7.01 4.92 -11.76
CA LEU A 82 -7.21 5.75 -12.93
C LEU A 82 -8.33 6.78 -12.71
N VAL A 83 -9.49 6.34 -12.23
CA VAL A 83 -10.62 7.24 -11.94
C VAL A 83 -10.23 8.28 -10.89
N THR A 84 -9.62 7.85 -9.78
CA THR A 84 -9.19 8.77 -8.70
C THR A 84 -8.16 9.77 -9.22
N PHE A 85 -7.21 9.33 -10.05
CA PHE A 85 -6.16 10.20 -10.59
C PHE A 85 -6.72 11.22 -11.58
N VAL A 86 -7.64 10.80 -12.48
CA VAL A 86 -8.28 11.70 -13.46
C VAL A 86 -9.15 12.74 -12.75
N PHE A 87 -9.86 12.36 -11.70
CA PHE A 87 -10.73 13.25 -10.94
C PHE A 87 -10.08 13.83 -9.68
N LEU A 88 -8.76 13.79 -9.58
CA LEU A 88 -8.04 14.19 -8.37
C LEU A 88 -8.33 15.65 -7.97
N GLN A 89 -8.26 16.61 -8.91
CA GLN A 89 -8.55 18.00 -8.62
C GLN A 89 -9.99 18.24 -8.13
N PRO A 90 -11.04 17.75 -8.83
CA PRO A 90 -12.40 17.80 -8.31
C PRO A 90 -12.57 17.16 -6.92
N ILE A 91 -11.91 16.04 -6.66
CA ILE A 91 -11.96 15.36 -5.36
C ILE A 91 -11.34 16.23 -4.26
N LEU A 92 -10.19 16.86 -4.51
CA LEU A 92 -9.56 17.77 -3.57
C LEU A 92 -10.44 19.01 -3.28
N GLY A 93 -11.13 19.52 -4.30
CA GLY A 93 -12.13 20.57 -4.15
C GLY A 93 -13.31 20.14 -3.28
N LEU A 94 -13.83 18.92 -3.48
CA LEU A 94 -14.92 18.33 -2.68
C LEU A 94 -14.50 18.11 -1.21
N LEU A 95 -13.23 17.79 -0.98
CA LEU A 95 -12.66 17.68 0.36
C LEU A 95 -12.41 19.04 1.04
N HIS A 96 -12.77 20.13 0.36
CA HIS A 96 -12.60 21.52 0.85
C HIS A 96 -11.14 21.83 1.24
N VAL A 97 -10.17 21.31 0.45
CA VAL A 97 -8.75 21.61 0.65
C VAL A 97 -8.54 23.11 0.40
N PRO A 98 -8.01 23.89 1.36
CA PRO A 98 -7.75 25.31 1.17
C PRO A 98 -6.79 25.57 0.00
N ALA A 99 -6.99 26.69 -0.70
CA ALA A 99 -6.18 27.05 -1.87
C ALA A 99 -4.67 27.07 -1.57
N GLU A 100 -4.29 27.56 -0.39
CA GLU A 100 -2.90 27.62 0.09
C GLU A 100 -2.25 26.25 0.34
N GLN A 101 -3.07 25.20 0.50
CA GLN A 101 -2.62 23.81 0.73
C GLN A 101 -2.72 22.96 -0.53
N MET A 102 -3.37 23.46 -1.59
CA MET A 102 -3.73 22.66 -2.77
C MET A 102 -2.51 22.05 -3.47
N ASP A 103 -1.46 22.83 -3.66
CA ASP A 103 -0.24 22.37 -4.35
C ASP A 103 0.47 21.28 -3.55
N ALA A 104 0.59 21.45 -2.24
CA ALA A 104 1.20 20.47 -1.34
C ALA A 104 0.35 19.19 -1.26
N ALA A 105 -0.96 19.34 -1.12
CA ALA A 105 -1.91 18.22 -1.11
C ALA A 105 -1.86 17.43 -2.43
N TYR A 106 -1.87 18.12 -3.56
CA TYR A 106 -1.77 17.51 -4.88
C TYR A 106 -0.41 16.78 -5.06
N ALA A 107 0.70 17.43 -4.71
CA ALA A 107 2.03 16.84 -4.81
C ALA A 107 2.17 15.55 -3.98
N TYR A 108 1.60 15.53 -2.78
CA TYR A 108 1.63 14.36 -1.89
C TYR A 108 0.76 13.22 -2.43
N ILE A 109 -0.52 13.49 -2.70
CA ILE A 109 -1.47 12.45 -3.04
C ILE A 109 -1.25 11.90 -4.47
N SER A 110 -0.74 12.71 -5.40
CA SER A 110 -0.42 12.27 -6.76
C SER A 110 0.67 11.20 -6.82
N VAL A 111 1.54 11.14 -5.81
CA VAL A 111 2.53 10.06 -5.65
C VAL A 111 1.90 8.84 -4.97
N LEU A 112 1.05 9.04 -3.96
CA LEU A 112 0.44 7.93 -3.21
C LEU A 112 -0.57 7.15 -4.05
N ILE A 113 -1.38 7.81 -4.89
CA ILE A 113 -2.40 7.12 -5.70
C ILE A 113 -1.80 6.04 -6.60
N PRO A 114 -0.78 6.29 -7.45
CA PRO A 114 -0.10 5.22 -8.19
C PRO A 114 0.57 4.20 -7.26
N GLY A 115 1.11 4.65 -6.12
CA GLY A 115 1.68 3.81 -5.08
C GLY A 115 0.70 2.77 -4.51
N MET A 116 -0.62 2.97 -4.67
CA MET A 116 -1.64 2.01 -4.22
C MET A 116 -1.51 0.64 -4.87
N PHE A 117 -0.91 0.53 -6.07
CA PHE A 117 -0.57 -0.78 -6.66
C PHE A 117 0.40 -1.56 -5.77
N ILE A 118 1.37 -0.88 -5.18
CA ILE A 118 2.36 -1.49 -4.28
C ILE A 118 1.69 -1.86 -2.96
N THR A 119 0.84 -0.98 -2.43
CA THR A 119 0.04 -1.25 -1.23
C THR A 119 -0.87 -2.47 -1.43
N LEU A 120 -1.55 -2.57 -2.57
CA LEU A 120 -2.35 -3.74 -2.93
C LEU A 120 -1.51 -5.01 -3.01
N ALA A 121 -0.35 -4.96 -3.70
CA ALA A 121 0.57 -6.09 -3.80
C ALA A 121 1.02 -6.58 -2.42
N TYR A 122 1.38 -5.66 -1.52
CA TYR A 122 1.70 -6.01 -0.14
C TYR A 122 0.52 -6.67 0.57
N ASN A 123 -0.69 -6.10 0.47
CA ASN A 123 -1.88 -6.64 1.11
C ASN A 123 -2.22 -8.05 0.59
N ILE A 124 -2.09 -8.29 -0.71
CA ILE A 124 -2.28 -9.63 -1.28
C ILE A 124 -1.25 -10.60 -0.71
N CYS A 125 0.04 -10.29 -0.77
CA CYS A 125 1.11 -11.15 -0.24
C CYS A 125 0.91 -11.44 1.25
N ALA A 126 0.63 -10.41 2.04
CA ALA A 126 0.45 -10.54 3.49
C ALA A 126 -0.79 -11.38 3.84
N ASN A 127 -1.91 -11.17 3.13
CA ASN A 127 -3.14 -11.90 3.38
C ASN A 127 -3.05 -13.36 2.92
N VAL A 128 -2.39 -13.62 1.79
CA VAL A 128 -2.14 -15.00 1.31
C VAL A 128 -1.22 -15.74 2.27
N LEU A 129 -0.13 -15.12 2.75
CA LEU A 129 0.75 -15.73 3.75
C LEU A 129 -0.01 -16.06 5.05
N ARG A 130 -0.83 -15.13 5.55
CA ARG A 130 -1.69 -15.39 6.73
C ARG A 130 -2.68 -16.53 6.49
N ALA A 131 -3.25 -16.61 5.29
CA ALA A 131 -4.20 -17.66 4.93
C ALA A 131 -3.58 -19.07 4.95
N VAL A 132 -2.27 -19.18 4.69
CA VAL A 132 -1.53 -20.45 4.79
C VAL A 132 -0.82 -20.64 6.14
N GLY A 133 -1.12 -19.79 7.13
CA GLY A 133 -0.65 -19.94 8.51
C GLY A 133 0.60 -19.12 8.87
N ASP A 134 1.20 -18.38 7.94
CA ASP A 134 2.35 -17.52 8.22
C ASP A 134 1.90 -16.06 8.47
N SER A 135 1.57 -15.75 9.72
CA SER A 135 1.19 -14.39 10.12
C SER A 135 2.39 -13.54 10.59
N VAL A 136 3.50 -14.17 10.91
CA VAL A 136 4.67 -13.50 11.49
C VAL A 136 5.51 -12.82 10.41
N THR A 137 5.79 -13.52 9.32
CA THR A 137 6.66 -13.03 8.25
C THR A 137 6.19 -11.68 7.65
N PRO A 138 4.92 -11.50 7.23
CA PRO A 138 4.48 -10.21 6.71
C PRO A 138 4.52 -9.10 7.77
N LEU A 139 4.33 -9.42 9.05
CA LEU A 139 4.46 -8.46 10.13
C LEU A 139 5.91 -7.98 10.29
N VAL A 140 6.87 -8.90 10.30
CA VAL A 140 8.31 -8.55 10.37
C VAL A 140 8.72 -7.67 9.20
N PHE A 141 8.28 -7.98 7.98
CA PHE A 141 8.60 -7.16 6.81
C PHE A 141 7.93 -5.79 6.85
N LEU A 142 6.73 -5.68 7.43
CA LEU A 142 6.08 -4.40 7.67
C LEU A 142 6.86 -3.54 8.68
N VAL A 143 7.37 -4.14 9.74
CA VAL A 143 8.22 -3.43 10.74
C VAL A 143 9.51 -2.95 10.08
N LEU A 144 10.17 -3.79 9.29
CA LEU A 144 11.37 -3.40 8.54
C LEU A 144 11.09 -2.25 7.59
N ALA A 145 9.97 -2.31 6.84
CA ALA A 145 9.56 -1.23 5.96
C ALA A 145 9.28 0.07 6.73
N SER A 146 8.70 -0.02 7.93
CA SER A 146 8.44 1.16 8.77
C SER A 146 9.75 1.84 9.22
N VAL A 147 10.74 1.06 9.61
CA VAL A 147 12.07 1.59 9.96
C VAL A 147 12.76 2.23 8.75
N LEU A 148 12.67 1.56 7.59
CA LEU A 148 13.21 2.08 6.34
C LEU A 148 12.51 3.37 5.91
N ASN A 149 11.17 3.44 6.05
CA ASN A 149 10.38 4.63 5.75
C ASN A 149 10.87 5.84 6.54
N ILE A 150 11.05 5.69 7.85
CA ILE A 150 11.56 6.78 8.70
C ILE A 150 12.94 7.26 8.20
N GLY A 151 13.85 6.34 7.85
CA GLY A 151 15.16 6.71 7.30
C GLY A 151 15.07 7.42 5.96
N LEU A 152 14.17 6.97 5.08
CA LEU A 152 13.92 7.60 3.77
C LEU A 152 13.24 8.97 3.91
N ASP A 153 12.35 9.17 4.88
CA ASP A 153 11.75 10.47 5.16
C ASP A 153 12.83 11.51 5.50
N TYR A 154 13.73 11.17 6.40
CA TYR A 154 14.87 12.06 6.71
C TYR A 154 15.73 12.34 5.49
N LEU A 155 16.00 11.33 4.68
CA LEU A 155 16.81 11.49 3.45
C LEU A 155 16.11 12.40 2.42
N PHE A 156 14.84 12.14 2.10
CA PHE A 156 14.12 12.89 1.07
C PHE A 156 13.71 14.28 1.54
N ILE A 157 13.20 14.41 2.76
CA ILE A 157 12.70 15.69 3.26
C ILE A 157 13.85 16.62 3.66
N LEU A 158 14.80 16.14 4.47
CA LEU A 158 15.91 16.97 4.97
C LEU A 158 17.11 16.97 4.02
N GLY A 159 17.49 15.80 3.49
CA GLY A 159 18.66 15.66 2.62
C GLY A 159 18.42 16.27 1.23
N LEU A 160 17.36 15.85 0.57
CA LEU A 160 17.03 16.26 -0.81
C LEU A 160 16.04 17.42 -0.88
N ARG A 161 15.46 17.84 0.23
CA ARG A 161 14.51 18.97 0.33
C ARG A 161 13.31 18.85 -0.62
N THR A 162 12.79 17.65 -0.78
CA THR A 162 11.68 17.34 -1.71
C THR A 162 10.31 17.65 -1.13
N GLY A 163 10.23 18.16 0.09
CA GLY A 163 8.98 18.52 0.76
C GLY A 163 8.06 17.31 0.99
N VAL A 164 6.75 17.54 0.93
CA VAL A 164 5.74 16.48 1.18
C VAL A 164 5.74 15.36 0.14
N ALA A 165 6.12 15.64 -1.11
CA ALA A 165 6.25 14.62 -2.13
C ALA A 165 7.33 13.60 -1.77
N GLY A 166 8.40 14.03 -1.08
CA GLY A 166 9.45 13.14 -0.58
C GLY A 166 8.93 12.14 0.45
N ALA A 167 8.07 12.56 1.37
CA ALA A 167 7.41 11.67 2.31
C ALA A 167 6.57 10.60 1.59
N ALA A 168 5.77 11.01 0.57
CA ALA A 168 5.00 10.08 -0.23
C ALA A 168 5.89 9.06 -0.95
N VAL A 169 7.00 9.52 -1.55
CA VAL A 169 7.98 8.64 -2.21
C VAL A 169 8.63 7.67 -1.20
N ALA A 170 9.02 8.14 -0.02
CA ALA A 170 9.57 7.30 1.05
C ALA A 170 8.60 6.19 1.45
N THR A 171 7.32 6.51 1.60
CA THR A 171 6.26 5.55 1.91
C THR A 171 6.13 4.49 0.82
N VAL A 172 6.06 4.89 -0.44
CA VAL A 172 5.93 3.97 -1.58
C VAL A 172 7.16 3.07 -1.71
N LEU A 173 8.37 3.61 -1.58
CA LEU A 173 9.61 2.85 -1.68
C LEU A 173 9.77 1.84 -0.54
N SER A 174 9.47 2.23 0.69
CA SER A 174 9.54 1.33 1.84
C SER A 174 8.54 0.17 1.72
N GLN A 175 7.33 0.44 1.24
CA GLN A 175 6.34 -0.60 0.94
C GLN A 175 6.79 -1.52 -0.21
N LEU A 176 7.43 -0.98 -1.24
CA LEU A 176 8.00 -1.78 -2.34
C LEU A 176 9.02 -2.78 -1.82
N VAL A 177 9.91 -2.36 -0.92
CA VAL A 177 10.86 -3.27 -0.27
C VAL A 177 10.13 -4.39 0.48
N SER A 178 9.07 -4.06 1.21
CA SER A 178 8.26 -5.06 1.91
C SER A 178 7.62 -6.08 0.95
N VAL A 179 7.09 -5.61 -0.19
CA VAL A 179 6.55 -6.49 -1.24
C VAL A 179 7.62 -7.43 -1.78
N LEU A 180 8.80 -6.89 -2.11
CA LEU A 180 9.91 -7.70 -2.65
C LEU A 180 10.37 -8.76 -1.64
N LEU A 181 10.44 -8.42 -0.35
CA LEU A 181 10.75 -9.37 0.70
C LEU A 181 9.68 -10.45 0.86
N CYS A 182 8.38 -10.08 0.80
CA CYS A 182 7.28 -11.05 0.82
C CYS A 182 7.33 -12.00 -0.39
N LEU A 183 7.53 -11.48 -1.60
CA LEU A 183 7.64 -12.29 -2.81
C LEU A 183 8.86 -13.23 -2.76
N TRP A 184 10.01 -12.74 -2.28
CA TRP A 184 11.19 -13.56 -2.08
C TRP A 184 10.95 -14.68 -1.07
N HIS A 185 10.26 -14.39 0.04
CA HIS A 185 9.90 -15.38 1.05
C HIS A 185 8.94 -16.43 0.47
N ILE A 186 7.89 -16.01 -0.23
CA ILE A 186 6.94 -16.91 -0.91
C ILE A 186 7.69 -17.82 -1.87
N TYR A 187 8.57 -17.25 -2.70
CA TYR A 187 9.33 -18.01 -3.68
C TYR A 187 10.25 -19.06 -3.04
N LYS A 188 10.94 -18.73 -1.93
CA LYS A 188 11.89 -19.65 -1.28
C LYS A 188 11.28 -20.62 -0.29
N LYS A 189 10.24 -20.21 0.44
CA LYS A 189 9.75 -20.93 1.61
C LYS A 189 8.35 -21.50 1.47
N VAL A 190 7.56 -21.03 0.50
CA VAL A 190 6.17 -21.45 0.34
C VAL A 190 5.88 -21.95 -1.08
N PRO A 191 6.41 -23.15 -1.48
CA PRO A 191 6.21 -23.69 -2.84
C PRO A 191 4.74 -23.85 -3.21
N LEU A 192 3.88 -24.05 -2.22
CA LEU A 192 2.43 -24.16 -2.37
C LEU A 192 1.81 -22.92 -3.07
N LEU A 193 2.43 -21.75 -2.94
CA LEU A 193 1.97 -20.50 -3.53
C LEU A 193 2.63 -20.19 -4.90
N HIS A 194 3.38 -21.12 -5.48
CA HIS A 194 3.97 -20.93 -6.80
C HIS A 194 2.92 -21.02 -7.90
N ILE A 195 2.55 -19.87 -8.44
CA ILE A 195 1.56 -19.75 -9.49
C ILE A 195 2.23 -19.94 -10.86
N LYS A 196 1.58 -20.71 -11.74
CA LYS A 196 1.97 -20.90 -13.14
C LYS A 196 0.94 -20.25 -14.07
N ARG A 197 1.30 -20.00 -15.33
CA ARG A 197 0.42 -19.33 -16.29
C ARG A 197 -0.95 -20.02 -16.47
N HIS A 198 -1.03 -21.34 -16.32
CA HIS A 198 -2.29 -22.07 -16.48
C HIS A 198 -3.29 -21.82 -15.34
N HIS A 199 -2.86 -21.31 -14.18
CA HIS A 199 -3.76 -20.95 -13.07
C HIS A 199 -4.55 -19.65 -13.32
N PHE A 200 -4.18 -18.86 -14.34
CA PHE A 200 -4.88 -17.63 -14.73
C PHE A 200 -6.00 -17.86 -15.76
N LYS A 201 -6.34 -19.12 -16.06
CA LYS A 201 -7.39 -19.49 -17.02
C LYS A 201 -8.70 -19.80 -16.32
#